data_399f568d450c809f1df6254834770460
#
_entry.id   399f568d450c809f1df6254834770460
#
_cell.length_a   1.000
_cell.length_b   1.000
_cell.length_c   1.000
_cell.angle_alpha   90.00
_cell.angle_beta   90.00
_cell.angle_gamma   90.00
#
_symmetry.space_group_name_H-M   'P 1'
#
loop_
_entity.id
_entity.type
_entity.pdbx_description
1 polymer ?
#
loop_
_entity_poly.entity_id
_entity_poly.type
_entity_poly.pdbx_seq_one_letter_code
_entity_poly.pdbx_strand_id
1 'polypeptide(L)'
;MIELLFQKPKTENHTKDGLYSEYNQWGPADLEQQWFIRFLRHNFPDNTKRINFFGPLSNPFFLRNKMDGVKVFFTPEDVEHTGTKLKLFFGDYALKYVDFSMGFGYVKNEKYLRFPYWITTTFDPCYSDDDIREKINSINNTRYVKSGECVLINKHDPKGTRETVYGGIKDILEVKLAGKWKNNTTDLWDKYENNKFEYMKTFKFNICAENDNTEYYVTEKIFDAFMSDCIPLYYGANNNPEPELINHNAVIFWHKDGDNKANLELIKKLNTDERAYAEFMAQTKLLPAAADYVIERYARLREHFARIIGE
;
A
#
# COMPACT_ATOMS: atom_id res chain seq x y z
N MET A 1 -15.72 12.02 21.84
CA MET A 1 -14.94 12.50 20.67
C MET A 1 -13.64 13.21 21.07
N ILE A 2 -13.63 13.94 22.18
CA ILE A 2 -12.42 14.55 22.78
C ILE A 2 -11.55 13.50 23.49
N GLU A 3 -12.13 12.45 24.06
CA GLU A 3 -11.42 11.38 24.76
C GLU A 3 -10.44 10.57 23.91
N LEU A 4 -10.66 10.44 22.59
CA LEU A 4 -9.69 9.80 21.68
C LEU A 4 -8.43 10.64 21.44
N LEU A 5 -8.51 11.96 21.66
CA LEU A 5 -7.35 12.88 21.57
C LEU A 5 -6.47 12.85 22.84
N PHE A 6 -6.99 12.32 23.94
CA PHE A 6 -6.32 12.28 25.25
C PHE A 6 -6.06 10.85 25.75
N GLN A 7 -6.32 9.82 24.98
CA GLN A 7 -5.78 8.51 25.32
C GLN A 7 -4.26 8.65 25.42
N LYS A 8 -3.71 8.26 26.58
CA LYS A 8 -2.25 8.15 26.74
C LYS A 8 -1.71 7.46 25.51
N PRO A 9 -0.66 8.01 24.85
CA PRO A 9 -0.04 7.32 23.74
C PRO A 9 0.23 5.90 24.20
N LYS A 10 -0.23 4.90 23.42
CA LYS A 10 0.28 3.55 23.60
C LYS A 10 1.78 3.72 23.54
N THR A 11 2.42 3.30 24.58
CA THR A 11 3.82 3.37 24.90
C THR A 11 4.68 3.55 23.64
N GLU A 12 5.40 4.66 23.60
CA GLU A 12 6.54 4.88 22.74
C GLU A 12 7.30 3.55 22.59
N ASN A 13 7.29 2.97 21.42
CA ASN A 13 8.03 1.75 21.15
C ASN A 13 9.45 2.14 20.74
N HIS A 14 10.44 1.56 21.37
CA HIS A 14 11.85 1.78 21.04
C HIS A 14 12.51 0.48 20.62
N THR A 15 13.52 0.58 19.76
CA THR A 15 14.47 -0.52 19.54
C THR A 15 15.30 -0.73 20.81
N LYS A 16 15.91 -1.91 20.98
CA LYS A 16 16.67 -2.29 22.19
C LYS A 16 17.84 -1.34 22.48
N ASP A 17 18.45 -0.75 21.46
CA ASP A 17 19.54 0.21 21.58
C ASP A 17 19.06 1.67 21.75
N GLY A 18 17.75 1.91 21.68
CA GLY A 18 17.15 3.25 21.81
C GLY A 18 17.37 4.18 20.62
N LEU A 19 17.95 3.71 19.51
CA LEU A 19 18.24 4.54 18.34
C LEU A 19 16.99 4.85 17.52
N TYR A 20 16.01 3.96 17.49
CA TYR A 20 14.79 4.14 16.70
C TYR A 20 13.57 4.10 17.59
N SER A 21 12.64 5.01 17.34
CA SER A 21 11.35 5.10 18.05
C SER A 21 10.21 5.21 17.06
N GLU A 22 9.08 4.57 17.35
CA GLU A 22 7.86 4.62 16.56
C GLU A 22 6.72 5.20 17.38
N TYR A 23 6.14 6.27 16.88
CA TYR A 23 4.99 6.96 17.49
C TYR A 23 3.68 6.68 16.74
N ASN A 24 3.72 5.87 15.67
CA ASN A 24 2.54 5.46 14.93
C ASN A 24 1.91 4.21 15.56
N GLN A 25 0.59 4.22 15.75
CA GLN A 25 -0.12 3.11 16.41
C GLN A 25 -0.19 1.81 15.59
N TRP A 26 0.22 1.83 14.33
CA TRP A 26 0.16 0.69 13.41
C TRP A 26 1.53 0.06 13.09
N GLY A 27 2.54 0.46 13.82
CA GLY A 27 3.85 -0.18 13.71
C GLY A 27 3.82 -1.67 14.10
N PRO A 28 4.77 -2.48 13.65
CA PRO A 28 4.90 -3.87 14.07
C PRO A 28 5.15 -3.96 15.59
N ALA A 29 4.74 -5.09 16.18
CA ALA A 29 4.98 -5.35 17.61
C ALA A 29 6.48 -5.38 17.94
N ASP A 30 7.31 -5.88 17.02
CA ASP A 30 8.76 -5.80 17.05
C ASP A 30 9.24 -4.73 16.07
N LEU A 31 9.77 -3.64 16.60
CA LEU A 31 10.26 -2.52 15.81
C LEU A 31 11.43 -2.86 14.90
N GLU A 32 12.24 -3.84 15.23
CA GLU A 32 13.32 -4.29 14.34
C GLU A 32 12.78 -4.84 13.01
N GLN A 33 11.48 -5.17 12.94
CA GLN A 33 10.81 -5.59 11.70
C GLN A 33 10.18 -4.43 10.92
N GLN A 34 10.22 -3.20 11.44
CA GLN A 34 9.69 -2.04 10.75
C GLN A 34 10.54 -1.72 9.51
N TRP A 35 9.88 -1.52 8.35
CA TRP A 35 10.52 -1.43 7.05
C TRP A 35 11.66 -0.39 6.99
N PHE A 36 11.42 0.84 7.48
CA PHE A 36 12.44 1.90 7.46
C PHE A 36 13.57 1.66 8.45
N ILE A 37 13.30 1.00 9.57
CA ILE A 37 14.34 0.62 10.54
C ILE A 37 15.25 -0.45 9.93
N ARG A 38 14.69 -1.47 9.28
CA ARG A 38 15.47 -2.46 8.52
C ARG A 38 16.30 -1.81 7.42
N PHE A 39 15.71 -0.85 6.67
CA PHE A 39 16.42 -0.09 5.65
C PHE A 39 17.62 0.67 6.24
N LEU A 40 17.43 1.35 7.37
CA LEU A 40 18.48 2.11 8.04
C LEU A 40 19.57 1.18 8.60
N ARG A 41 19.20 0.08 9.25
CA ARG A 41 20.17 -0.93 9.74
C ARG A 41 21.03 -1.48 8.61
N HIS A 42 20.45 -1.71 7.44
CA HIS A 42 21.16 -2.24 6.27
C HIS A 42 22.07 -1.22 5.63
N ASN A 43 21.61 0.01 5.41
CA ASN A 43 22.36 1.02 4.66
C ASN A 43 23.26 1.91 5.53
N PHE A 44 23.00 2.01 6.84
CA PHE A 44 23.71 2.86 7.80
C PHE A 44 23.96 2.09 9.10
N PRO A 45 24.77 1.01 9.07
CA PRO A 45 25.00 0.15 10.21
C PRO A 45 25.69 0.88 11.40
N ASP A 46 26.47 1.92 11.11
CA ASP A 46 27.23 2.69 12.09
C ASP A 46 26.46 3.94 12.58
N ASN A 47 25.19 4.10 12.21
CA ASN A 47 24.39 5.22 12.65
C ASN A 47 24.26 5.25 14.18
N THR A 48 24.61 6.40 14.78
CA THR A 48 24.46 6.67 16.22
C THR A 48 23.38 7.70 16.51
N LYS A 49 22.78 8.30 15.48
CA LYS A 49 21.78 9.36 15.63
C LYS A 49 20.41 8.78 15.86
N ARG A 50 19.71 9.27 16.87
CA ARG A 50 18.34 8.86 17.17
C ARG A 50 17.37 9.30 16.06
N ILE A 51 16.47 8.41 15.63
CA ILE A 51 15.45 8.67 14.63
C ILE A 51 14.07 8.32 15.19
N ASN A 52 13.14 9.26 15.10
CA ASN A 52 11.80 9.16 15.63
C ASN A 52 10.80 9.13 14.45
N PHE A 53 10.11 8.01 14.27
CA PHE A 53 9.13 7.82 13.21
C PHE A 53 7.73 8.21 13.66
N PHE A 54 7.05 8.97 12.83
CA PHE A 54 5.68 9.41 12.99
C PHE A 54 4.83 8.99 11.78
N GLY A 55 3.55 8.76 12.03
CA GLY A 55 2.58 8.48 10.97
C GLY A 55 1.26 9.23 11.22
N PRO A 56 0.26 9.04 10.36
CA PRO A 56 -1.01 9.76 10.41
C PRO A 56 -1.85 9.44 11.65
N LEU A 57 -1.53 8.37 12.38
CA LEU A 57 -2.18 8.01 13.64
C LEU A 57 -1.36 8.40 14.87
N SER A 58 -0.23 9.06 14.68
CA SER A 58 0.53 9.67 15.76
C SER A 58 -0.25 10.83 16.39
N ASN A 59 -0.02 11.05 17.67
CA ASN A 59 -0.56 12.23 18.33
C ASN A 59 0.15 13.49 17.76
N PRO A 60 -0.56 14.43 17.11
CA PRO A 60 0.03 15.61 16.49
C PRO A 60 0.71 16.55 17.50
N PHE A 61 0.36 16.49 18.78
CA PHE A 61 1.04 17.28 19.82
C PHE A 61 2.46 16.76 20.09
N PHE A 62 2.67 15.44 20.07
CA PHE A 62 4.02 14.86 20.21
C PHE A 62 4.93 15.27 19.05
N LEU A 63 4.39 15.24 17.83
CA LEU A 63 5.11 15.68 16.64
C LEU A 63 5.61 17.14 16.75
N ARG A 64 4.83 18.01 17.40
CA ARG A 64 5.15 19.45 17.57
C ARG A 64 6.16 19.73 18.69
N ASN A 65 6.30 18.84 19.65
CA ASN A 65 7.21 19.04 20.79
C ASN A 65 8.67 18.88 20.36
N LYS A 66 9.57 19.57 21.03
CA LYS A 66 11.02 19.32 20.91
C LYS A 66 11.32 17.93 21.48
N MET A 67 12.16 17.19 20.79
CA MET A 67 12.67 15.90 21.22
C MET A 67 14.09 15.69 20.72
N ASP A 68 14.79 14.75 21.33
CA ASP A 68 16.12 14.34 20.91
C ASP A 68 16.05 13.52 19.60
N GLY A 69 17.03 13.75 18.71
CA GLY A 69 17.12 13.08 17.41
C GLY A 69 16.27 13.73 16.32
N VAL A 70 16.29 13.12 15.15
CA VAL A 70 15.55 13.56 13.96
C VAL A 70 14.13 13.03 13.94
N LYS A 71 13.23 13.76 13.32
CA LYS A 71 11.83 13.37 13.13
C LYS A 71 11.58 13.02 11.68
N VAL A 72 11.03 11.85 11.45
CA VAL A 72 10.63 11.35 10.13
C VAL A 72 9.14 11.07 10.13
N PHE A 73 8.43 11.58 9.13
CA PHE A 73 7.02 11.29 8.93
C PHE A 73 6.82 10.42 7.70
N PHE A 74 5.98 9.41 7.82
CA PHE A 74 5.53 8.59 6.69
C PHE A 74 4.03 8.32 6.79
N THR A 75 3.31 8.44 5.68
CA THR A 75 1.89 8.13 5.62
C THR A 75 1.55 7.11 4.55
N PRO A 76 0.92 5.97 4.95
CA PRO A 76 0.24 5.07 4.04
C PRO A 76 -1.22 5.50 3.74
N GLU A 77 -1.73 6.50 4.47
CA GLU A 77 -3.11 6.98 4.40
C GLU A 77 -3.22 8.27 3.60
N ASP A 78 -4.41 8.50 3.04
CA ASP A 78 -4.74 9.74 2.35
C ASP A 78 -4.85 10.91 3.34
N VAL A 79 -3.82 11.74 3.36
CA VAL A 79 -3.76 12.97 4.16
C VAL A 79 -4.23 14.19 3.36
N GLU A 80 -4.47 14.05 2.06
CA GLU A 80 -4.90 15.14 1.18
C GLU A 80 -6.42 15.24 1.07
N HIS A 81 -7.15 14.20 1.48
CA HIS A 81 -8.61 14.18 1.36
C HIS A 81 -9.27 15.27 2.22
N THR A 82 -9.99 16.15 1.57
CA THR A 82 -10.65 17.29 2.20
C THR A 82 -11.70 16.85 3.23
N GLY A 83 -11.75 17.54 4.38
CA GLY A 83 -12.74 17.28 5.44
C GLY A 83 -12.37 16.17 6.42
N THR A 84 -11.24 15.51 6.26
CA THR A 84 -10.74 14.52 7.20
C THR A 84 -9.90 15.14 8.33
N LYS A 85 -9.82 14.44 9.49
CA LYS A 85 -8.87 14.82 10.55
C LYS A 85 -7.43 14.71 10.07
N LEU A 86 -7.13 13.76 9.20
CA LEU A 86 -5.80 13.57 8.64
C LEU A 86 -5.40 14.81 7.83
N LYS A 87 -6.30 15.33 6.99
CA LYS A 87 -6.08 16.59 6.26
C LYS A 87 -5.80 17.76 7.18
N LEU A 88 -6.56 17.89 8.29
CA LEU A 88 -6.41 18.98 9.24
C LEU A 88 -5.04 18.99 9.93
N PHE A 89 -4.51 17.84 10.27
CA PHE A 89 -3.26 17.71 11.05
C PHE A 89 -2.02 17.42 10.19
N PHE A 90 -2.19 16.73 9.07
CA PHE A 90 -1.08 16.18 8.27
C PHE A 90 -1.20 16.46 6.77
N GLY A 91 -2.14 17.32 6.36
CA GLY A 91 -2.38 17.62 4.93
C GLY A 91 -1.21 18.28 4.20
N ASP A 92 -0.24 18.78 4.94
CA ASP A 92 1.05 19.26 4.45
C ASP A 92 2.16 18.20 4.62
N TYR A 93 1.80 16.92 4.82
CA TYR A 93 2.75 15.84 5.13
C TYR A 93 3.63 16.12 6.37
N ALA A 94 3.11 16.87 7.33
CA ALA A 94 3.79 17.28 8.56
C ALA A 94 5.10 18.08 8.35
N LEU A 95 5.35 18.61 7.17
CA LEU A 95 6.61 19.26 6.74
C LEU A 95 7.10 20.35 7.68
N LYS A 96 6.18 21.04 8.36
CA LYS A 96 6.52 22.08 9.33
C LYS A 96 7.22 21.55 10.59
N TYR A 97 7.02 20.27 10.91
CA TYR A 97 7.37 19.71 12.22
C TYR A 97 8.42 18.60 12.15
N VAL A 98 8.82 18.19 10.94
CA VAL A 98 9.75 17.07 10.74
C VAL A 98 10.98 17.49 9.96
N ASP A 99 12.03 16.69 10.06
CA ASP A 99 13.27 16.85 9.33
C ASP A 99 13.18 16.17 7.95
N PHE A 100 12.37 15.09 7.86
CA PHE A 100 12.12 14.37 6.62
C PHE A 100 10.68 13.84 6.59
N SER A 101 10.04 13.90 5.43
CA SER A 101 8.67 13.46 5.24
C SER A 101 8.51 12.62 3.97
N MET A 102 7.62 11.63 4.02
CA MET A 102 7.31 10.73 2.92
C MET A 102 5.82 10.47 2.79
N GLY A 103 5.36 10.27 1.56
CA GLY A 103 3.97 9.94 1.26
C GLY A 103 3.75 9.75 -0.24
N PHE A 104 2.48 9.71 -0.67
CA PHE A 104 2.10 9.36 -2.04
C PHE A 104 2.05 10.55 -3.01
N GLY A 105 1.79 11.77 -2.52
CA GLY A 105 1.61 12.96 -3.36
C GLY A 105 2.90 13.50 -3.95
N TYR A 106 2.78 14.37 -4.94
CA TYR A 106 3.90 15.13 -5.49
C TYR A 106 4.01 16.48 -4.78
N VAL A 107 4.98 16.62 -3.87
CA VAL A 107 5.23 17.84 -3.09
C VAL A 107 6.61 18.38 -3.41
N LYS A 108 6.66 19.66 -3.83
CA LYS A 108 7.94 20.34 -4.10
C LYS A 108 8.51 20.90 -2.81
N ASN A 109 9.27 20.09 -2.09
CA ASN A 109 9.95 20.48 -0.86
C ASN A 109 11.21 19.64 -0.68
N GLU A 110 12.31 20.24 -0.23
CA GLU A 110 13.60 19.55 -0.02
C GLU A 110 13.57 18.49 1.10
N LYS A 111 12.61 18.61 2.03
CA LYS A 111 12.39 17.65 3.11
C LYS A 111 11.43 16.53 2.71
N TYR A 112 10.94 16.50 1.48
CA TYR A 112 9.93 15.54 1.06
C TYR A 112 10.44 14.62 -0.04
N LEU A 113 10.14 13.34 0.13
CA LEU A 113 10.29 12.34 -0.91
C LEU A 113 8.93 11.67 -1.18
N ARG A 114 8.48 11.68 -2.45
CA ARG A 114 7.40 10.79 -2.84
C ARG A 114 7.86 9.34 -2.67
N PHE A 115 7.27 8.66 -1.69
CA PHE A 115 7.55 7.26 -1.36
C PHE A 115 6.23 6.55 -1.07
N PRO A 116 5.51 6.09 -2.11
CA PRO A 116 4.20 5.48 -1.96
C PRO A 116 4.22 4.20 -1.12
N TYR A 117 3.14 3.94 -0.39
CA TYR A 117 3.03 2.82 0.52
C TYR A 117 3.25 1.46 -0.15
N TRP A 118 2.82 1.29 -1.40
CA TRP A 118 3.00 0.04 -2.13
C TRP A 118 4.47 -0.40 -2.25
N ILE A 119 5.43 0.54 -2.21
CA ILE A 119 6.87 0.20 -2.22
C ILE A 119 7.20 -0.62 -0.97
N THR A 120 6.75 -0.18 0.21
CA THR A 120 7.08 -0.84 1.47
C THR A 120 6.42 -2.21 1.66
N THR A 121 5.35 -2.49 0.91
CA THR A 121 4.62 -3.77 0.98
C THR A 121 5.04 -4.76 -0.11
N THR A 122 5.62 -4.26 -1.19
CA THR A 122 6.01 -5.08 -2.35
C THR A 122 7.49 -5.45 -2.34
N PHE A 123 8.34 -4.57 -1.82
CA PHE A 123 9.80 -4.74 -1.87
C PHE A 123 10.42 -4.79 -0.47
N ASP A 124 11.37 -5.71 -0.26
CA ASP A 124 12.11 -5.78 1.00
C ASP A 124 13.09 -4.59 1.10
N PRO A 125 13.22 -3.93 2.26
CA PRO A 125 14.07 -2.76 2.44
C PRO A 125 15.57 -3.01 2.18
N CYS A 126 15.98 -4.27 2.19
CA CYS A 126 17.38 -4.68 1.98
C CYS A 126 17.65 -5.14 0.54
N TYR A 127 16.68 -5.01 -0.38
CA TYR A 127 16.88 -5.40 -1.77
C TYR A 127 17.97 -4.56 -2.46
N SER A 128 18.82 -5.25 -3.21
CA SER A 128 19.69 -4.67 -4.22
C SER A 128 18.89 -4.26 -5.46
N ASP A 129 19.53 -3.54 -6.37
CA ASP A 129 18.91 -3.18 -7.65
C ASP A 129 18.53 -4.42 -8.47
N ASP A 130 19.33 -5.48 -8.41
CA ASP A 130 19.03 -6.75 -9.09
C ASP A 130 17.85 -7.48 -8.45
N ASP A 131 17.73 -7.51 -7.12
CA ASP A 131 16.59 -8.07 -6.42
C ASP A 131 15.29 -7.34 -6.79
N ILE A 132 15.35 -6.02 -6.93
CA ILE A 132 14.19 -5.21 -7.37
C ILE A 132 13.77 -5.61 -8.79
N ARG A 133 14.74 -5.74 -9.72
CA ARG A 133 14.48 -6.17 -11.10
C ARG A 133 13.91 -7.59 -11.16
N GLU A 134 14.46 -8.51 -10.36
CA GLU A 134 13.97 -9.88 -10.26
C GLU A 134 12.55 -9.93 -9.68
N LYS A 135 12.24 -9.12 -8.65
CA LYS A 135 10.90 -9.00 -8.09
C LYS A 135 9.88 -8.52 -9.12
N ILE A 136 10.20 -7.49 -9.91
CA ILE A 136 9.33 -7.00 -10.99
C ILE A 136 9.13 -8.10 -12.05
N ASN A 137 10.20 -8.76 -12.46
CA ASN A 137 10.14 -9.87 -13.39
C ASN A 137 9.25 -11.02 -12.87
N SER A 138 9.39 -11.36 -11.61
CA SER A 138 8.56 -12.36 -10.94
C SER A 138 7.07 -11.98 -10.96
N ILE A 139 6.72 -10.72 -10.63
CA ILE A 139 5.33 -10.22 -10.69
C ILE A 139 4.74 -10.38 -12.09
N ASN A 140 5.53 -10.08 -13.14
CA ASN A 140 5.08 -10.14 -14.52
C ASN A 140 4.89 -11.57 -15.03
N ASN A 141 5.74 -12.51 -14.59
CA ASN A 141 5.85 -13.83 -15.22
C ASN A 141 5.30 -14.99 -14.38
N THR A 142 5.13 -14.82 -13.07
CA THR A 142 4.58 -15.89 -12.23
C THR A 142 3.11 -16.10 -12.53
N ARG A 143 2.71 -17.38 -12.62
CA ARG A 143 1.32 -17.80 -12.83
C ARG A 143 0.94 -18.85 -11.79
N TYR A 144 -0.31 -18.78 -11.32
CA TYR A 144 -0.86 -19.72 -10.34
C TYR A 144 -2.12 -20.39 -10.87
N VAL A 145 -2.35 -21.64 -10.46
CA VAL A 145 -3.60 -22.36 -10.75
C VAL A 145 -4.76 -21.71 -9.99
N LYS A 146 -5.82 -21.37 -10.70
CA LYS A 146 -7.00 -20.71 -10.16
C LYS A 146 -8.10 -21.73 -9.88
N SER A 147 -8.66 -21.71 -8.68
CA SER A 147 -9.78 -22.56 -8.26
C SER A 147 -11.01 -21.75 -7.82
N GLY A 148 -10.85 -20.44 -7.62
CA GLY A 148 -11.90 -19.52 -7.24
C GLY A 148 -12.05 -18.37 -8.23
N GLU A 149 -13.20 -17.73 -8.24
CA GLU A 149 -13.49 -16.67 -9.19
C GLU A 149 -13.00 -15.30 -8.67
N CYS A 150 -13.56 -14.80 -7.58
CA CYS A 150 -13.22 -13.46 -7.08
C CYS A 150 -13.04 -13.43 -5.56
N VAL A 151 -12.11 -12.62 -5.08
CA VAL A 151 -11.85 -12.43 -3.64
C VAL A 151 -11.83 -10.96 -3.27
N LEU A 152 -12.31 -10.66 -2.06
CA LEU A 152 -12.09 -9.40 -1.35
C LEU A 152 -11.67 -9.71 0.09
N ILE A 153 -10.51 -9.21 0.50
CA ILE A 153 -10.04 -9.29 1.89
C ILE A 153 -10.03 -7.89 2.46
N ASN A 154 -11.10 -7.51 3.16
CA ASN A 154 -11.20 -6.16 3.70
C ASN A 154 -11.86 -6.11 5.08
N LYS A 155 -11.51 -5.09 5.87
CA LYS A 155 -11.95 -4.93 7.24
C LYS A 155 -13.26 -4.14 7.36
N HIS A 156 -13.43 -3.11 6.53
CA HIS A 156 -14.55 -2.18 6.56
C HIS A 156 -14.68 -1.46 5.21
N ASP A 157 -15.84 -0.86 4.95
CA ASP A 157 -16.14 -0.10 3.74
C ASP A 157 -16.90 1.19 4.09
N PRO A 158 -16.24 2.20 4.71
CA PRO A 158 -16.91 3.39 5.21
C PRO A 158 -17.51 4.28 4.13
N LYS A 159 -17.04 4.16 2.88
CA LYS A 159 -17.50 4.96 1.73
C LYS A 159 -18.35 4.18 0.73
N GLY A 160 -18.65 2.92 1.00
CA GLY A 160 -19.47 2.07 0.15
C GLY A 160 -18.86 1.72 -1.21
N THR A 161 -17.55 1.94 -1.38
CA THR A 161 -16.88 1.70 -2.67
C THR A 161 -16.78 0.21 -2.97
N ARG A 162 -16.42 -0.59 -1.96
CA ARG A 162 -16.35 -2.06 -2.10
C ARG A 162 -17.72 -2.67 -2.30
N GLU A 163 -18.73 -2.11 -1.62
CA GLU A 163 -20.15 -2.47 -1.85
C GLU A 163 -20.55 -2.25 -3.30
N THR A 164 -20.15 -1.12 -3.89
CA THR A 164 -20.50 -0.80 -5.29
C THR A 164 -19.89 -1.82 -6.26
N VAL A 165 -18.61 -2.18 -6.09
CA VAL A 165 -17.95 -3.20 -6.93
C VAL A 165 -18.60 -4.57 -6.69
N TYR A 166 -18.69 -5.00 -5.43
CA TYR A 166 -19.30 -6.28 -5.05
C TYR A 166 -20.73 -6.42 -5.56
N GLY A 167 -21.57 -5.39 -5.34
CA GLY A 167 -22.97 -5.37 -5.77
C GLY A 167 -23.11 -5.49 -7.29
N GLY A 168 -22.16 -4.95 -8.07
CA GLY A 168 -22.17 -5.06 -9.52
C GLY A 168 -21.78 -6.44 -10.07
N ILE A 169 -20.95 -7.20 -9.34
CA ILE A 169 -20.40 -8.47 -9.84
C ILE A 169 -20.94 -9.73 -9.15
N LYS A 170 -21.57 -9.63 -7.97
CA LYS A 170 -22.02 -10.77 -7.15
C LYS A 170 -22.98 -11.74 -7.85
N ASP A 171 -23.69 -11.27 -8.87
CA ASP A 171 -24.64 -12.09 -9.63
C ASP A 171 -23.99 -12.74 -10.88
N ILE A 172 -22.71 -12.45 -11.14
CA ILE A 172 -21.94 -12.99 -12.27
C ILE A 172 -20.66 -13.72 -11.85
N LEU A 173 -20.19 -13.51 -10.63
CA LEU A 173 -19.04 -14.18 -10.03
C LEU A 173 -19.35 -14.68 -8.63
N GLU A 174 -18.81 -15.83 -8.26
CA GLU A 174 -18.72 -16.23 -6.86
C GLU A 174 -17.67 -15.37 -6.15
N VAL A 175 -18.11 -14.46 -5.27
CA VAL A 175 -17.20 -13.57 -4.55
C VAL A 175 -17.00 -14.05 -3.11
N LYS A 176 -15.75 -14.41 -2.77
CA LYS A 176 -15.35 -14.71 -1.39
C LYS A 176 -14.96 -13.44 -0.65
N LEU A 177 -15.72 -13.10 0.38
CA LEU A 177 -15.49 -11.97 1.28
C LEU A 177 -14.80 -12.50 2.54
N ALA A 178 -13.46 -12.53 2.52
CA ALA A 178 -12.67 -13.22 3.54
C ALA A 178 -12.15 -12.29 4.67
N GLY A 179 -12.43 -10.99 4.59
CA GLY A 179 -12.14 -10.03 5.66
C GLY A 179 -13.27 -9.93 6.70
N LYS A 180 -13.26 -8.88 7.52
CA LYS A 180 -14.33 -8.63 8.50
C LYS A 180 -15.60 -8.05 7.87
N TRP A 181 -15.46 -7.37 6.73
CA TRP A 181 -16.58 -6.76 6.05
C TRP A 181 -17.39 -7.82 5.29
N LYS A 182 -18.66 -7.96 5.64
CA LYS A 182 -19.62 -8.91 5.03
C LYS A 182 -19.09 -10.34 4.88
N ASN A 183 -18.24 -10.79 5.80
CA ASN A 183 -17.59 -12.09 5.73
C ASN A 183 -18.57 -13.21 5.35
N ASN A 184 -18.20 -14.01 4.33
CA ASN A 184 -18.97 -15.17 3.87
C ASN A 184 -18.13 -16.45 3.76
N THR A 185 -16.90 -16.44 4.27
CA THR A 185 -15.99 -17.59 4.25
C THR A 185 -15.00 -17.55 5.40
N THR A 186 -14.65 -18.70 5.93
CA THR A 186 -13.59 -18.88 6.95
C THR A 186 -12.29 -19.42 6.34
N ASP A 187 -12.27 -19.70 5.04
CA ASP A 187 -11.18 -20.40 4.36
C ASP A 187 -9.81 -19.73 4.57
N LEU A 188 -9.76 -18.38 4.59
CA LEU A 188 -8.52 -17.65 4.84
C LEU A 188 -7.86 -18.08 6.16
N TRP A 189 -8.65 -18.37 7.20
CA TRP A 189 -8.17 -18.80 8.51
C TRP A 189 -7.98 -20.30 8.59
N ASP A 190 -8.99 -21.06 8.16
CA ASP A 190 -9.06 -22.51 8.37
C ASP A 190 -8.14 -23.30 7.43
N LYS A 191 -7.92 -22.80 6.20
CA LYS A 191 -7.13 -23.49 5.18
C LYS A 191 -5.78 -22.81 4.87
N TYR A 192 -5.67 -21.52 5.10
CA TYR A 192 -4.50 -20.71 4.73
C TYR A 192 -3.81 -20.03 5.90
N GLU A 193 -4.19 -20.35 7.17
CA GLU A 193 -3.55 -19.84 8.39
C GLU A 193 -3.39 -18.30 8.37
N ASN A 194 -4.42 -17.61 7.85
CA ASN A 194 -4.41 -16.15 7.62
C ASN A 194 -3.32 -15.67 6.64
N ASN A 195 -2.76 -16.54 5.83
CA ASN A 195 -1.83 -16.15 4.78
C ASN A 195 -2.62 -15.59 3.58
N LYS A 196 -2.73 -14.26 3.55
CA LYS A 196 -3.47 -13.52 2.54
C LYS A 196 -3.01 -13.85 1.11
N PHE A 197 -1.70 -13.91 0.88
CA PHE A 197 -1.16 -14.14 -0.46
C PHE A 197 -1.43 -15.56 -0.96
N GLU A 198 -1.21 -16.58 -0.12
CA GLU A 198 -1.51 -17.96 -0.52
C GLU A 198 -3.00 -18.15 -0.82
N TYR A 199 -3.87 -17.49 -0.06
CA TYR A 199 -5.30 -17.52 -0.35
C TYR A 199 -5.64 -16.79 -1.66
N MET A 200 -5.15 -15.56 -1.85
CA MET A 200 -5.43 -14.76 -3.06
C MET A 200 -4.94 -15.43 -4.34
N LYS A 201 -3.81 -16.16 -4.34
CA LYS A 201 -3.28 -16.89 -5.48
C LYS A 201 -4.29 -17.84 -6.12
N THR A 202 -5.27 -18.30 -5.38
CA THR A 202 -6.29 -19.25 -5.88
C THR A 202 -7.42 -18.62 -6.69
N PHE A 203 -7.51 -17.28 -6.75
CA PHE A 203 -8.61 -16.55 -7.41
C PHE A 203 -8.20 -15.91 -8.73
N LYS A 204 -9.14 -15.85 -9.69
CA LYS A 204 -8.97 -15.15 -10.97
C LYS A 204 -8.97 -13.64 -10.78
N PHE A 205 -9.89 -13.11 -9.96
CA PHE A 205 -10.10 -11.67 -9.76
C PHE A 205 -9.92 -11.27 -8.30
N ASN A 206 -9.44 -10.04 -8.09
CA ASN A 206 -9.41 -9.42 -6.76
C ASN A 206 -10.04 -8.02 -6.80
N ILE A 207 -10.95 -7.73 -5.86
CA ILE A 207 -11.49 -6.37 -5.71
C ILE A 207 -10.44 -5.49 -5.01
N CYS A 208 -9.91 -4.52 -5.73
CA CYS A 208 -8.85 -3.60 -5.33
C CYS A 208 -9.37 -2.16 -5.22
N ALA A 209 -10.38 -1.94 -4.37
CA ALA A 209 -10.91 -0.60 -4.16
C ALA A 209 -10.15 0.13 -3.05
N GLU A 210 -9.55 1.27 -3.38
CA GLU A 210 -8.89 2.14 -2.41
C GLU A 210 -9.88 2.75 -1.41
N ASN A 211 -9.35 3.27 -0.30
CA ASN A 211 -10.17 3.93 0.71
C ASN A 211 -10.73 5.27 0.20
N ASP A 212 -9.96 5.93 -0.66
CA ASP A 212 -10.27 7.21 -1.27
C ASP A 212 -9.92 7.24 -2.76
N ASN A 213 -10.56 8.15 -3.51
CA ASN A 213 -10.26 8.38 -4.91
C ASN A 213 -9.47 9.69 -5.08
N THR A 214 -8.33 9.76 -4.40
CA THR A 214 -7.41 10.91 -4.47
C THR A 214 -6.31 10.62 -5.49
N GLU A 215 -5.93 11.63 -6.25
CA GLU A 215 -4.87 11.53 -7.26
C GLU A 215 -3.58 11.02 -6.62
N TYR A 216 -2.88 10.10 -7.29
CA TYR A 216 -1.64 9.44 -6.80
C TYR A 216 -1.79 8.57 -5.54
N TYR A 217 -2.97 8.50 -4.92
CA TYR A 217 -3.20 7.65 -3.77
C TYR A 217 -3.37 6.19 -4.21
N VAL A 218 -2.26 5.49 -4.27
CA VAL A 218 -2.17 4.06 -4.60
C VAL A 218 -1.53 3.35 -3.42
N THR A 219 -2.23 2.33 -2.92
CA THR A 219 -1.75 1.52 -1.81
C THR A 219 -1.30 0.13 -2.27
N GLU A 220 -1.18 -0.81 -1.35
CA GLU A 220 -0.77 -2.20 -1.63
C GLU A 220 -1.72 -2.97 -2.53
N LYS A 221 -3.00 -2.59 -2.63
CA LYS A 221 -4.09 -3.45 -3.12
C LYS A 221 -3.90 -3.96 -4.55
N ILE A 222 -3.55 -3.07 -5.48
CA ILE A 222 -3.34 -3.44 -6.87
C ILE A 222 -2.06 -4.29 -7.03
N PHE A 223 -1.01 -3.99 -6.23
CA PHE A 223 0.23 -4.76 -6.23
C PHE A 223 0.04 -6.14 -5.60
N ASP A 224 -0.75 -6.25 -4.51
CA ASP A 224 -1.13 -7.53 -3.93
C ASP A 224 -1.86 -8.43 -4.94
N ALA A 225 -2.78 -7.85 -5.73
CA ALA A 225 -3.45 -8.58 -6.80
C ALA A 225 -2.44 -9.06 -7.85
N PHE A 226 -1.53 -8.22 -8.30
CA PHE A 226 -0.50 -8.59 -9.26
C PHE A 226 0.46 -9.66 -8.73
N MET A 227 0.93 -9.55 -7.47
CA MET A 227 1.76 -10.56 -6.83
C MET A 227 1.06 -11.90 -6.65
N SER A 228 -0.27 -11.87 -6.49
CA SER A 228 -1.11 -13.07 -6.39
C SER A 228 -1.61 -13.56 -7.75
N ASP A 229 -1.15 -12.95 -8.85
CA ASP A 229 -1.58 -13.27 -10.21
C ASP A 229 -3.10 -13.18 -10.41
N CYS A 230 -3.75 -12.22 -9.74
CA CYS A 230 -5.16 -11.89 -9.92
C CYS A 230 -5.33 -10.74 -10.91
N ILE A 231 -6.47 -10.70 -11.61
CA ILE A 231 -6.91 -9.52 -12.35
C ILE A 231 -7.50 -8.52 -11.36
N PRO A 232 -6.94 -7.30 -11.24
CA PRO A 232 -7.47 -6.29 -10.34
C PRO A 232 -8.78 -5.71 -10.88
N LEU A 233 -9.85 -5.72 -10.07
CA LEU A 233 -11.02 -4.87 -10.25
C LEU A 233 -10.78 -3.60 -9.43
N TYR A 234 -10.23 -2.58 -10.07
CA TYR A 234 -9.63 -1.45 -9.38
C TYR A 234 -10.53 -0.21 -9.35
N TYR A 235 -10.56 0.46 -8.21
CA TYR A 235 -11.10 1.80 -8.04
C TYR A 235 -10.20 2.63 -7.12
N GLY A 236 -9.79 3.79 -7.56
CA GLY A 236 -8.96 4.73 -6.81
C GLY A 236 -8.07 5.55 -7.74
N ALA A 237 -7.32 6.50 -7.20
CA ALA A 237 -6.36 7.34 -7.91
C ALA A 237 -6.92 7.94 -9.23
N ASN A 238 -8.21 8.33 -9.23
CA ASN A 238 -8.95 8.79 -10.43
C ASN A 238 -8.92 7.78 -11.60
N ASN A 239 -8.87 6.47 -11.30
CA ASN A 239 -8.67 5.37 -12.24
C ASN A 239 -7.39 5.53 -13.11
N ASN A 240 -6.38 6.18 -12.55
CA ASN A 240 -5.09 6.39 -13.19
C ASN A 240 -3.91 6.05 -12.23
N PRO A 241 -3.89 4.82 -11.63
CA PRO A 241 -2.86 4.43 -10.68
C PRO A 241 -1.52 4.27 -11.38
N GLU A 242 -0.49 5.03 -10.94
CA GLU A 242 0.90 4.91 -11.40
C GLU A 242 1.02 4.67 -12.93
N PRO A 243 0.57 5.61 -13.79
CA PRO A 243 0.38 5.37 -15.24
C PRO A 243 1.67 5.04 -16.00
N GLU A 244 2.83 5.45 -15.47
CA GLU A 244 4.13 5.14 -16.06
C GLU A 244 4.69 3.77 -15.60
N LEU A 245 4.09 3.17 -14.56
CA LEU A 245 4.60 1.96 -13.91
C LEU A 245 3.68 0.76 -14.07
N ILE A 246 2.37 0.98 -14.13
CA ILE A 246 1.34 -0.06 -14.23
C ILE A 246 0.81 -0.10 -15.68
N ASN A 247 0.77 -1.30 -16.25
CA ASN A 247 0.07 -1.50 -17.50
C ASN A 247 -1.45 -1.49 -17.27
N HIS A 248 -2.09 -0.40 -17.62
CA HIS A 248 -3.53 -0.23 -17.43
C HIS A 248 -4.38 -1.23 -18.23
N ASN A 249 -3.84 -1.85 -19.28
CA ASN A 249 -4.54 -2.92 -19.99
C ASN A 249 -4.63 -4.23 -19.18
N ALA A 250 -3.82 -4.39 -18.14
CA ALA A 250 -3.87 -5.52 -17.21
C ALA A 250 -4.81 -5.29 -16.01
N VAL A 251 -5.62 -4.22 -16.04
CA VAL A 251 -6.50 -3.79 -14.95
C VAL A 251 -7.91 -3.55 -15.49
N ILE A 252 -8.92 -3.93 -14.71
CA ILE A 252 -10.31 -3.58 -15.00
C ILE A 252 -10.70 -2.42 -14.07
N PHE A 253 -10.86 -1.22 -14.64
CA PHE A 253 -11.18 -0.03 -13.89
C PHE A 253 -12.67 0.09 -13.60
N TRP A 254 -13.05 0.09 -12.32
CA TRP A 254 -14.44 0.24 -11.91
C TRP A 254 -14.85 1.71 -11.85
N HIS A 255 -16.03 2.03 -12.37
CA HIS A 255 -16.61 3.36 -12.30
C HIS A 255 -17.72 3.38 -11.24
N LYS A 256 -17.45 4.01 -10.08
CA LYS A 256 -18.37 3.99 -8.94
C LYS A 256 -19.75 4.54 -9.27
N ASP A 257 -19.79 5.68 -9.97
CA ASP A 257 -21.01 6.40 -10.34
C ASP A 257 -21.26 6.38 -11.87
N GLY A 258 -20.61 5.45 -12.59
CA GLY A 258 -20.65 5.37 -14.05
C GLY A 258 -21.15 4.04 -14.59
N ASP A 259 -21.14 3.93 -15.93
CA ASP A 259 -21.55 2.71 -16.61
C ASP A 259 -20.40 1.67 -16.58
N ASN A 260 -20.69 0.49 -16.03
CA ASN A 260 -19.77 -0.65 -16.00
C ASN A 260 -20.18 -1.80 -16.91
N LYS A 261 -21.11 -1.60 -17.87
CA LYS A 261 -21.58 -2.68 -18.76
C LYS A 261 -20.44 -3.37 -19.48
N ALA A 262 -19.54 -2.60 -20.09
CA ALA A 262 -18.39 -3.16 -20.80
C ALA A 262 -17.46 -3.97 -19.85
N ASN A 263 -17.25 -3.48 -18.61
CA ASN A 263 -16.50 -4.19 -17.59
C ASN A 263 -17.18 -5.52 -17.20
N LEU A 264 -18.50 -5.51 -17.03
CA LEU A 264 -19.26 -6.71 -16.67
C LEU A 264 -19.22 -7.76 -17.80
N GLU A 265 -19.34 -7.35 -19.06
CA GLU A 265 -19.19 -8.27 -20.20
C GLU A 265 -17.76 -8.82 -20.30
N LEU A 266 -16.74 -7.98 -20.06
CA LEU A 266 -15.35 -8.44 -20.02
C LEU A 266 -15.12 -9.44 -18.88
N ILE A 267 -15.59 -9.14 -17.67
CA ILE A 267 -15.46 -10.03 -16.49
C ILE A 267 -16.12 -11.38 -16.77
N LYS A 268 -17.36 -11.40 -17.31
CA LYS A 268 -18.05 -12.63 -17.68
C LYS A 268 -17.23 -13.44 -18.69
N LYS A 269 -16.76 -12.79 -19.75
CA LYS A 269 -15.93 -13.43 -20.78
C LYS A 269 -14.68 -14.04 -20.19
N LEU A 270 -13.93 -13.28 -19.38
CA LEU A 270 -12.70 -13.76 -18.74
C LEU A 270 -12.95 -14.89 -17.72
N ASN A 271 -14.14 -14.94 -17.12
CA ASN A 271 -14.47 -16.01 -16.18
C ASN A 271 -14.83 -17.32 -16.87
N THR A 272 -15.47 -17.27 -18.06
CA THR A 272 -16.04 -18.43 -18.75
C THR A 272 -15.24 -18.91 -19.96
N ASP A 273 -14.38 -18.06 -20.53
CA ASP A 273 -13.54 -18.37 -21.70
C ASP A 273 -12.07 -18.43 -21.27
N GLU A 274 -11.54 -19.65 -21.16
CA GLU A 274 -10.16 -19.89 -20.73
C GLU A 274 -9.12 -19.28 -21.67
N ARG A 275 -9.43 -19.22 -22.99
CA ARG A 275 -8.52 -18.61 -23.96
C ARG A 275 -8.47 -17.10 -23.77
N ALA A 276 -9.62 -16.46 -23.62
CA ALA A 276 -9.69 -15.01 -23.35
C ALA A 276 -8.99 -14.67 -22.02
N TYR A 277 -9.17 -15.50 -20.99
CA TYR A 277 -8.48 -15.35 -19.72
C TYR A 277 -6.96 -15.46 -19.88
N ALA A 278 -6.48 -16.49 -20.59
CA ALA A 278 -5.05 -16.67 -20.83
C ALA A 278 -4.43 -15.52 -21.63
N GLU A 279 -5.14 -15.04 -22.66
CA GLU A 279 -4.72 -13.89 -23.47
C GLU A 279 -4.65 -12.60 -22.61
N PHE A 280 -5.62 -12.36 -21.72
CA PHE A 280 -5.59 -11.24 -20.78
C PHE A 280 -4.42 -11.36 -19.81
N MET A 281 -4.21 -12.53 -19.21
CA MET A 281 -3.15 -12.79 -18.25
C MET A 281 -1.74 -12.79 -18.85
N ALA A 282 -1.61 -12.94 -20.18
CA ALA A 282 -0.32 -12.84 -20.88
C ALA A 282 0.23 -11.40 -20.92
N GLN A 283 -0.58 -10.42 -20.59
CA GLN A 283 -0.15 -9.02 -20.56
C GLN A 283 0.87 -8.79 -19.42
N THR A 284 1.87 -7.97 -19.70
CA THR A 284 2.77 -7.44 -18.68
C THR A 284 1.97 -6.62 -17.66
N LYS A 285 2.12 -6.86 -16.38
CA LYS A 285 1.42 -6.16 -15.29
C LYS A 285 2.11 -4.83 -14.94
N LEU A 286 3.44 -4.88 -14.79
CA LEU A 286 4.28 -3.73 -14.50
C LEU A 286 5.13 -3.39 -15.73
N LEU A 287 5.15 -2.11 -16.10
CA LEU A 287 5.90 -1.59 -17.25
C LEU A 287 7.42 -1.60 -16.97
N PRO A 288 8.27 -1.56 -17.99
CA PRO A 288 9.74 -1.58 -17.83
C PRO A 288 10.28 -0.50 -16.89
N ALA A 289 9.67 0.69 -16.86
CA ALA A 289 10.06 1.80 -15.98
C ALA A 289 9.86 1.50 -14.49
N ALA A 290 9.08 0.49 -14.11
CA ALA A 290 8.76 0.22 -12.70
C ALA A 290 10.00 -0.14 -11.87
N ALA A 291 10.93 -0.93 -12.42
CA ALA A 291 12.17 -1.28 -11.73
C ALA A 291 13.03 -0.04 -11.47
N ASP A 292 13.28 0.76 -12.51
CA ASP A 292 14.11 1.96 -12.42
C ASP A 292 13.51 2.99 -11.47
N TYR A 293 12.17 3.12 -11.43
CA TYR A 293 11.48 3.97 -10.46
C TYR A 293 11.74 3.54 -9.02
N VAL A 294 11.59 2.24 -8.70
CA VAL A 294 11.83 1.74 -7.34
C VAL A 294 13.28 1.90 -6.94
N ILE A 295 14.23 1.57 -7.83
CA ILE A 295 15.68 1.76 -7.62
C ILE A 295 15.97 3.22 -7.31
N GLU A 296 15.43 4.14 -8.09
CA GLU A 296 15.58 5.58 -7.84
C GLU A 296 15.00 5.98 -6.48
N ARG A 297 13.82 5.46 -6.09
CA ARG A 297 13.24 5.76 -4.77
C ARG A 297 14.15 5.30 -3.64
N TYR A 298 14.77 4.12 -3.76
CA TYR A 298 15.74 3.63 -2.77
C TYR A 298 17.01 4.49 -2.71
N ALA A 299 17.55 4.89 -3.86
CA ALA A 299 18.70 5.78 -3.92
C ALA A 299 18.38 7.13 -3.26
N ARG A 300 17.25 7.75 -3.61
CA ARG A 300 16.80 9.01 -3.01
C ARG A 300 16.52 8.89 -1.51
N LEU A 301 16.00 7.76 -1.08
CA LEU A 301 15.77 7.50 0.33
C LEU A 301 17.09 7.43 1.11
N ARG A 302 18.12 6.76 0.56
CA ARG A 302 19.48 6.75 1.12
C ARG A 302 20.06 8.17 1.23
N GLU A 303 19.96 8.96 0.17
CA GLU A 303 20.43 10.35 0.15
C GLU A 303 19.76 11.21 1.23
N HIS A 304 18.44 11.09 1.39
CA HIS A 304 17.71 11.83 2.40
C HIS A 304 18.11 11.42 3.82
N PHE A 305 18.23 10.12 4.08
CA PHE A 305 18.66 9.63 5.38
C PHE A 305 20.12 10.03 5.67
N ALA A 306 21.06 9.84 4.75
CA ALA A 306 22.45 10.29 4.91
C ALA A 306 22.53 11.76 5.33
N ARG A 307 21.81 12.64 4.62
CA ARG A 307 21.75 14.06 4.94
C ARG A 307 21.26 14.35 6.35
N ILE A 308 20.19 13.71 6.82
CA ILE A 308 19.60 14.00 8.14
C ILE A 308 20.36 13.35 9.29
N ILE A 309 21.08 12.26 9.04
CA ILE A 309 21.96 11.64 10.04
C ILE A 309 23.37 12.24 10.05
N GLY A 310 23.74 12.98 9.02
CA GLY A 310 25.01 13.69 8.93
C GLY A 310 26.16 12.84 8.40
N GLU A 311 25.87 11.90 7.51
CA GLU A 311 26.81 11.08 6.74
C GLU A 311 26.99 11.59 5.29
#